data_39e06741111465074e9d3aab2b82fefc
#
_entry.id   39e06741111465074e9d3aab2b82fefc
#
_cell.length_a   1.000
_cell.length_b   1.000
_cell.length_c   1.000
_cell.angle_alpha   90.00
_cell.angle_beta   90.00
_cell.angle_gamma   90.00
#
_symmetry.space_group_name_H-M   'P 1'
#
loop_
_entity.id
_entity.type
_entity.pdbx_description
1 polymer ?
#
loop_
_entity_poly.entity_id
_entity_poly.type
_entity_poly.pdbx_seq_one_letter_code
_entity_poly.pdbx_strand_id
1 'polypeptide(L)'
;MSSVKAGIVGCGTISGRYFEAGQKFPIFDVVACADLYIDRAEEKAREFDVPHFCSVEELLASPEIDIIINLTIPAAHAEVGLAALESGKSVY
;
A
#
# COMPACT_ATOMS: atom_id res chain seq x y z
N MET A 1 -18.23 -11.41 6.07
CA MET A 1 -16.80 -11.68 6.28
C MET A 1 -15.98 -10.50 5.73
N SER A 2 -15.14 -9.92 6.57
CA SER A 2 -14.36 -8.76 6.15
C SER A 2 -13.14 -9.18 5.34
N SER A 3 -12.85 -8.45 4.28
CA SER A 3 -11.63 -8.62 3.49
C SER A 3 -10.42 -8.15 4.29
N VAL A 4 -9.26 -8.68 3.95
CA VAL A 4 -7.99 -8.18 4.49
C VAL A 4 -7.73 -6.80 3.90
N LYS A 5 -7.53 -5.82 4.76
CA LYS A 5 -7.27 -4.45 4.33
C LYS A 5 -5.79 -4.26 4.02
N ALA A 6 -5.50 -3.92 2.78
CA ALA A 6 -4.14 -3.78 2.30
C ALA A 6 -3.79 -2.32 2.03
N GLY A 7 -2.53 -1.99 2.33
CA GLY A 7 -1.94 -0.72 1.93
C GLY A 7 -0.77 -0.99 1.00
N ILE A 8 -0.71 -0.28 -0.12
CA ILE A 8 0.37 -0.42 -1.09
C ILE A 8 1.37 0.71 -0.88
N VAL A 9 2.64 0.35 -0.69
CA VAL A 9 3.75 1.30 -0.60
C VAL A 9 4.55 1.21 -1.89
N GLY A 10 4.72 2.34 -2.55
CA GLY A 10 5.40 2.41 -3.83
C GLY A 10 4.41 2.41 -5.00
N CYS A 11 4.14 3.57 -5.55
CA CYS A 11 3.14 3.78 -6.60
C CYS A 11 3.77 3.97 -7.97
N GLY A 12 4.81 3.17 -8.27
CA GLY A 12 5.50 3.18 -9.55
C GLY A 12 4.77 2.36 -10.62
N THR A 13 5.46 2.09 -11.71
CA THR A 13 4.88 1.45 -12.90
C THR A 13 4.26 0.07 -12.62
N ILE A 14 4.89 -0.72 -11.76
CA ILE A 14 4.41 -2.09 -11.47
C ILE A 14 3.20 -2.09 -10.54
N SER A 15 2.98 -1.02 -9.78
CA SER A 15 1.90 -0.99 -8.79
C SER A 15 0.52 -1.20 -9.39
N GLY A 16 0.33 -0.81 -10.66
CA GLY A 16 -0.94 -0.99 -11.35
C GLY A 16 -1.47 -2.41 -11.33
N ARG A 17 -0.58 -3.40 -11.47
CA ARG A 17 -0.98 -4.82 -11.46
C ARG A 17 -1.54 -5.23 -10.10
N TYR A 18 -0.97 -4.70 -9.02
CA TYR A 18 -1.43 -5.02 -7.67
C TYR A 18 -2.75 -4.33 -7.34
N PHE A 19 -2.96 -3.12 -7.83
CA PHE A 19 -4.23 -2.44 -7.69
C PHE A 19 -5.34 -3.19 -8.43
N GLU A 20 -5.07 -3.64 -9.65
CA GLU A 20 -6.01 -4.44 -10.43
C GLU A 20 -6.33 -5.76 -9.74
N ALA A 21 -5.32 -6.44 -9.18
CA ALA A 21 -5.53 -7.68 -8.45
C ALA A 21 -6.43 -7.46 -7.23
N GLY A 22 -6.25 -6.35 -6.52
CA GLY A 22 -7.11 -6.00 -5.40
C GLY A 22 -8.56 -5.81 -5.79
N GLN A 23 -8.80 -5.31 -7.01
CA GLN A 23 -10.16 -5.15 -7.53
C GLN A 23 -10.80 -6.46 -7.98
N LYS A 24 -9.98 -7.39 -8.50
CA LYS A 24 -10.46 -8.69 -9.00
C LYS A 24 -10.63 -9.73 -7.90
N PHE A 25 -9.81 -9.66 -6.86
CA PHE A 25 -9.82 -10.65 -5.79
C PHE A 25 -10.31 -9.99 -4.50
N PRO A 26 -11.56 -10.24 -4.11
CA PRO A 26 -12.16 -9.58 -2.96
C PRO A 26 -11.53 -9.94 -1.61
N ILE A 27 -10.56 -10.86 -1.58
CA ILE A 27 -9.79 -11.18 -0.38
C ILE A 27 -8.98 -9.97 0.09
N PHE A 28 -8.44 -9.19 -0.87
CA PHE A 28 -7.68 -7.99 -0.57
C PHE A 28 -8.51 -6.77 -0.89
N ASP A 29 -8.70 -5.94 0.11
CA ASP A 29 -9.34 -4.64 -0.06
C ASP A 29 -8.24 -3.59 0.03
N VAL A 30 -7.83 -3.03 -1.10
CA VAL A 30 -6.80 -1.98 -1.13
C VAL A 30 -7.44 -0.68 -0.71
N VAL A 31 -7.23 -0.30 0.54
CA VAL A 31 -7.87 0.88 1.14
C VAL A 31 -7.01 2.12 1.11
N ALA A 32 -5.69 1.96 0.93
CA ALA A 32 -4.78 3.09 0.91
C ALA A 32 -3.53 2.80 0.11
N CYS A 33 -2.88 3.85 -0.35
CA CYS A 33 -1.58 3.73 -1.00
C CYS A 33 -0.68 4.88 -0.55
N ALA A 34 0.62 4.65 -0.61
CA ALA A 34 1.63 5.61 -0.20
C ALA A 34 2.85 5.53 -1.10
N ASP A 35 3.56 6.64 -1.20
CA ASP A 35 4.81 6.73 -1.95
C ASP A 35 5.67 7.81 -1.31
N LEU A 36 6.97 7.78 -1.55
CA LEU A 36 7.87 8.85 -1.15
C LEU A 36 7.46 10.17 -1.80
N TYR A 37 6.87 10.09 -2.99
CA TYR A 37 6.33 11.23 -3.72
C TYR A 37 4.81 11.17 -3.63
N ILE A 38 4.25 12.02 -2.81
CA ILE A 38 2.81 12.03 -2.54
C ILE A 38 1.96 12.17 -3.82
N ASP A 39 2.48 12.88 -4.81
CA ASP A 39 1.80 13.06 -6.10
C ASP A 39 1.55 11.74 -6.82
N ARG A 40 2.48 10.80 -6.72
CA ARG A 40 2.32 9.46 -7.31
C ARG A 40 1.24 8.67 -6.60
N ALA A 41 1.21 8.77 -5.28
CA ALA A 41 0.18 8.11 -4.49
C ALA A 41 -1.20 8.65 -4.83
N GLU A 42 -1.33 9.97 -4.96
CA GLU A 42 -2.59 10.62 -5.34
C GLU A 42 -3.05 10.16 -6.73
N GLU A 43 -2.14 10.15 -7.70
CA GLU A 43 -2.44 9.74 -9.06
C GLU A 43 -2.96 8.31 -9.11
N LYS A 44 -2.29 7.40 -8.43
CA LYS A 44 -2.72 5.99 -8.39
C LYS A 44 -4.02 5.80 -7.64
N ALA A 45 -4.23 6.53 -6.58
CA ALA A 45 -5.48 6.48 -5.84
C ALA A 45 -6.66 6.88 -6.72
N ARG A 46 -6.48 7.90 -7.55
CA ARG A 46 -7.51 8.33 -8.50
C ARG A 46 -7.73 7.33 -9.61
N GLU A 47 -6.64 6.78 -10.15
CA GLU A 47 -6.71 5.83 -11.27
C GLU A 47 -7.43 4.54 -10.89
N PHE A 48 -7.18 4.03 -9.68
CA PHE A 48 -7.73 2.75 -9.23
C PHE A 48 -8.81 2.89 -8.16
N ASP A 49 -9.29 4.11 -7.95
CA ASP A 49 -10.38 4.38 -7.02
C ASP A 49 -10.09 3.92 -5.58
N VAL A 50 -8.86 4.16 -5.15
CA VAL A 50 -8.43 3.85 -3.78
C VAL A 50 -8.88 4.98 -2.86
N PRO A 51 -9.55 4.68 -1.74
CA PRO A 51 -10.13 5.71 -0.87
C PRO A 51 -9.13 6.69 -0.26
N HIS A 52 -7.92 6.23 0.04
CA HIS A 52 -6.93 7.06 0.74
C HIS A 52 -5.57 7.01 0.06
N PHE A 53 -4.90 8.14 0.04
CA PHE A 53 -3.48 8.21 -0.26
C PHE A 53 -2.79 9.02 0.84
N CYS A 54 -1.55 8.68 1.16
CA CYS A 54 -0.84 9.30 2.27
C CYS A 54 0.66 9.09 2.15
N SER A 55 1.41 9.60 3.12
CA SER A 55 2.83 9.32 3.24
C SER A 55 3.04 7.89 3.72
N VAL A 56 4.25 7.37 3.51
CA VAL A 56 4.61 6.03 4.00
C VAL A 56 4.43 5.95 5.51
N GLU A 57 4.85 6.96 6.25
CA GLU A 57 4.73 6.99 7.70
C GLU A 57 3.28 6.92 8.16
N GLU A 58 2.41 7.67 7.51
CA GLU A 58 0.98 7.68 7.82
C GLU A 58 0.35 6.31 7.55
N LEU A 59 0.73 5.68 6.44
CA LEU A 59 0.22 4.37 6.08
C LEU A 59 0.62 3.32 7.14
N LEU A 60 1.88 3.31 7.53
CA LEU A 60 2.40 2.36 8.52
C LEU A 60 1.79 2.57 9.90
N ALA A 61 1.36 3.78 10.21
CA ALA A 61 0.71 4.10 11.48
C ALA A 61 -0.80 3.81 11.48
N SER A 62 -1.39 3.52 10.33
CA SER A 62 -2.83 3.33 10.22
C SER A 62 -3.29 2.02 10.86
N PRO A 63 -4.20 2.04 11.83
CA PRO A 63 -4.70 0.82 12.46
C PRO A 63 -5.64 0.02 11.56
N GLU A 64 -6.11 0.61 10.47
CA GLU A 64 -7.02 -0.06 9.53
C GLU A 64 -6.30 -1.02 8.59
N ILE A 65 -4.98 -0.85 8.42
CA ILE A 65 -4.21 -1.66 7.47
C ILE A 65 -3.72 -2.93 8.13
N ASP A 66 -4.05 -4.07 7.56
CA ASP A 66 -3.64 -5.39 8.06
C ASP A 66 -2.35 -5.87 7.41
N ILE A 67 -2.16 -5.58 6.13
CA ILE A 67 -1.00 -6.02 5.36
C ILE A 67 -0.45 -4.88 4.51
N ILE A 68 0.87 -4.81 4.43
CA ILE A 68 1.57 -3.86 3.56
C ILE A 68 2.11 -4.62 2.35
N ILE A 69 1.75 -4.15 1.17
CA ILE A 69 2.32 -4.64 -0.08
C ILE A 69 3.45 -3.69 -0.44
N ASN A 70 4.67 -4.16 -0.29
CA ASN A 70 5.87 -3.33 -0.41
C ASN A 70 6.44 -3.42 -1.83
N LEU A 71 6.19 -2.39 -2.63
CA LEU A 71 6.63 -2.30 -4.02
C LEU A 71 7.70 -1.23 -4.21
N THR A 72 8.38 -0.87 -3.14
CA THR A 72 9.43 0.15 -3.20
C THR A 72 10.65 -0.34 -3.97
N ILE A 73 11.48 0.60 -4.43
CA ILE A 73 12.76 0.29 -5.08
C ILE A 73 13.68 -0.44 -4.10
N PRO A 74 14.64 -1.24 -4.58
CA PRO A 74 15.51 -2.04 -3.71
C PRO A 74 16.18 -1.25 -2.58
N ALA A 75 16.56 0.00 -2.83
CA ALA A 75 17.21 0.83 -1.82
C ALA A 75 16.31 1.11 -0.60
N ALA A 76 15.01 1.21 -0.80
CA ALA A 76 14.05 1.52 0.25
C ALA A 76 13.30 0.28 0.75
N HIS A 77 13.36 -0.82 0.01
CA HIS A 77 12.54 -2.01 0.25
C HIS A 77 12.74 -2.62 1.64
N ALA A 78 13.98 -2.79 2.05
CA ALA A 78 14.30 -3.39 3.35
C ALA A 78 13.86 -2.48 4.50
N GLU A 79 14.10 -1.18 4.36
CA GLU A 79 13.75 -0.20 5.38
C GLU A 79 12.23 -0.12 5.60
N VAL A 80 11.48 -0.07 4.52
CA VAL A 80 10.01 -0.03 4.58
C VAL A 80 9.46 -1.34 5.14
N GLY A 81 9.99 -2.47 4.69
CA GLY A 81 9.58 -3.78 5.19
C GLY A 81 9.79 -3.93 6.68
N LEU A 82 10.95 -3.51 7.18
CA LEU A 82 11.28 -3.56 8.60
C LEU A 82 10.35 -2.65 9.41
N ALA A 83 10.12 -1.44 8.93
CA ALA A 83 9.24 -0.49 9.60
C ALA A 83 7.80 -1.02 9.68
N ALA A 84 7.33 -1.69 8.63
CA ALA A 84 6.00 -2.31 8.62
C ALA A 84 5.89 -3.43 9.66
N LEU A 85 6.91 -4.28 9.76
CA LEU A 85 6.95 -5.34 10.77
C LEU A 85 6.98 -4.76 12.19
N GLU A 86 7.73 -3.69 12.41
CA GLU A 86 7.77 -3.01 13.70
C GLU A 86 6.43 -2.39 14.08
N SER A 87 5.63 -2.03 13.08
CA SER A 87 4.27 -1.51 13.28
C SER A 87 3.25 -2.61 13.58
N GLY A 88 3.67 -3.87 13.58
CA GLY A 88 2.78 -5.00 13.83
C GLY A 88 1.96 -5.44 12.63
N LYS A 89 2.31 -4.99 11.42
CA LYS A 89 1.59 -5.36 10.20
C LYS A 89 2.30 -6.49 9.47
N SER A 90 1.52 -7.28 8.74
CA SER A 90 2.08 -8.26 7.82
C SER A 90 2.65 -7.55 6.60
N VAL A 91 3.68 -8.12 5.98
CA VAL A 91 4.34 -7.53 4.81
C VAL A 91 4.39 -8.57 3.69
N TYR A 92 4.06 -8.11 2.50
CA TYR A 92 4.15 -8.94 1.30
C TYR A 92 5.18 -8.36 0.34
#